data_836a5b5e26f5e8564c3231cc221b4a36
#
_entry.id   836a5b5e26f5e8564c3231cc221b4a36
#
_cell.length_a   1.000
_cell.length_b   1.000
_cell.length_c   1.000
_cell.angle_alpha   90.00
_cell.angle_beta   90.00
_cell.angle_gamma   90.00
#
_symmetry.space_group_name_H-M   'P 1'
#
loop_
_entity.id
_entity.type
_entity.pdbx_description
1 polymer ?
#
loop_
_entity_poly.entity_id
_entity_poly.type
_entity_poly.pdbx_seq_one_letter_code
_entity_poly.pdbx_strand_id
1 'polypeptide(L)'
;MDPANDHTFLFADLVGYTSFTEQVGDDVAADVAVAFQARAEQMAASYGCDVIKKLGDAVMIHDSDAARLVALALRLRRELAADDECPPLRMGVHSGPAVQRDGDWYGATVNIAARVADAAGANEILLSLTTRDRIARAGVTIADRGARSFKNVTAPLALFAAAA
;
A
#
# COMPACT_ATOMS: atom_id res chain seq x y z
N MET A 1 -9.20 -4.53 23.16
CA MET A 1 -8.39 -3.93 22.09
C MET A 1 -8.59 -2.42 22.16
N ASP A 2 -7.52 -1.68 22.25
CA ASP A 2 -7.61 -0.22 22.29
C ASP A 2 -7.92 0.27 20.86
N PRO A 3 -9.03 0.98 20.62
CA PRO A 3 -9.37 1.50 19.29
C PRO A 3 -8.28 2.38 18.69
N ALA A 4 -7.46 3.03 19.53
CA ALA A 4 -6.34 3.85 19.10
C ALA A 4 -5.19 3.06 18.45
N ASN A 5 -5.18 1.73 18.61
CA ASN A 5 -4.14 0.84 18.10
C ASN A 5 -4.58 -0.01 16.91
N ASP A 6 -5.79 0.22 16.39
CA ASP A 6 -6.39 -0.67 15.40
C ASP A 6 -6.56 0.01 14.04
N HIS A 7 -5.43 0.46 13.49
CA HIS A 7 -5.37 1.11 12.17
C HIS A 7 -4.39 0.40 11.27
N THR A 8 -4.76 0.27 9.98
CA THR A 8 -3.90 -0.29 8.95
C THR A 8 -3.89 0.64 7.75
N PHE A 9 -2.70 0.88 7.21
CA PHE A 9 -2.48 1.77 6.07
C PHE A 9 -1.81 1.02 4.93
N LEU A 10 -2.32 1.24 3.74
CA LEU A 10 -1.78 0.76 2.47
C LEU A 10 -1.30 1.97 1.67
N PHE A 11 -0.04 1.94 1.25
CA PHE A 11 0.46 2.81 0.20
C PHE A 11 0.68 1.98 -1.06
N ALA A 12 0.18 2.46 -2.18
CA ALA A 12 0.38 1.85 -3.49
C ALA A 12 0.87 2.91 -4.46
N ASP A 13 1.95 2.64 -5.20
CA ASP A 13 2.44 3.54 -6.23
C ASP A 13 2.91 2.77 -7.48
N LEU A 14 3.13 3.54 -8.56
CA LEU A 14 3.59 3.01 -9.85
C LEU A 14 5.11 2.95 -9.86
N VAL A 15 5.66 1.76 -10.15
CA VAL A 15 7.12 1.57 -10.23
C VAL A 15 7.66 2.27 -11.47
N GLY A 16 8.71 3.06 -11.29
CA GLY A 16 9.41 3.71 -12.40
C GLY A 16 8.59 4.80 -13.11
N TYR A 17 7.66 5.44 -12.41
CA TYR A 17 6.77 6.45 -13.01
C TYR A 17 7.55 7.62 -13.63
N THR A 18 8.65 8.06 -13.05
CA THR A 18 9.49 9.12 -13.61
C THR A 18 10.06 8.72 -14.99
N SER A 19 10.66 7.54 -15.09
CA SER A 19 11.15 7.01 -16.36
C SER A 19 10.03 6.77 -17.37
N PHE A 20 8.89 6.30 -16.90
CA PHE A 20 7.70 6.13 -17.74
C PHE A 20 7.23 7.47 -18.32
N THR A 21 7.19 8.52 -17.50
CA THR A 21 6.84 9.87 -17.94
C THR A 21 7.79 10.39 -19.01
N GLU A 22 9.10 10.15 -18.85
CA GLU A 22 10.08 10.52 -19.87
C GLU A 22 9.88 9.79 -21.20
N GLN A 23 9.42 8.55 -21.15
CA GLN A 23 9.18 7.74 -22.36
C GLN A 23 7.92 8.12 -23.10
N VAL A 24 6.81 8.37 -22.39
CA VAL A 24 5.48 8.54 -23.00
C VAL A 24 5.02 10.01 -23.02
N GLY A 25 5.71 10.90 -22.30
CA GLY A 25 5.33 12.31 -22.15
C GLY A 25 4.37 12.56 -20.99
N ASP A 26 4.28 13.83 -20.59
CA ASP A 26 3.53 14.26 -19.42
C ASP A 26 2.03 13.96 -19.49
N ASP A 27 1.41 14.19 -20.66
CA ASP A 27 -0.03 14.00 -20.82
C ASP A 27 -0.43 12.53 -20.68
N VAL A 28 0.28 11.63 -21.35
CA VAL A 28 0.00 10.18 -21.27
C VAL A 28 0.28 9.66 -19.85
N ALA A 29 1.39 10.07 -19.25
CA ALA A 29 1.73 9.67 -17.89
C ALA A 29 0.69 10.16 -16.87
N ALA A 30 0.21 11.39 -17.01
CA ALA A 30 -0.85 11.94 -16.16
C ALA A 30 -2.16 11.15 -16.31
N ASP A 31 -2.55 10.81 -17.54
CA ASP A 31 -3.73 10.00 -17.79
C ASP A 31 -3.64 8.61 -17.13
N VAL A 32 -2.48 7.97 -17.20
CA VAL A 32 -2.23 6.68 -16.54
C VAL A 32 -2.32 6.82 -15.01
N ALA A 33 -1.73 7.84 -14.42
CA ALA A 33 -1.82 8.08 -12.98
C ALA A 33 -3.26 8.34 -12.52
N VAL A 34 -4.01 9.15 -13.25
CA VAL A 34 -5.42 9.44 -12.95
C VAL A 34 -6.28 8.18 -13.08
N ALA A 35 -6.07 7.38 -14.12
CA ALA A 35 -6.78 6.12 -14.32
C ALA A 35 -6.48 5.11 -13.18
N PHE A 36 -5.22 5.01 -12.75
CA PHE A 36 -4.81 4.20 -11.60
C PHE A 36 -5.53 4.63 -10.33
N GLN A 37 -5.53 5.92 -10.03
CA GLN A 37 -6.19 6.47 -8.85
C GLN A 37 -7.70 6.20 -8.86
N ALA A 38 -8.34 6.37 -10.01
CA ALA A 38 -9.78 6.09 -10.16
C ALA A 38 -10.12 4.62 -9.93
N ARG A 39 -9.31 3.70 -10.44
CA ARG A 39 -9.48 2.25 -10.20
C ARG A 39 -9.26 1.89 -8.74
N ALA A 40 -8.25 2.48 -8.11
CA ALA A 40 -7.99 2.28 -6.69
C ALA A 40 -9.18 2.75 -5.83
N GLU A 41 -9.75 3.92 -6.14
CA GLU A 41 -10.95 4.43 -5.46
C GLU A 41 -12.16 3.51 -5.62
N GLN A 42 -12.43 3.02 -6.82
CA GLN A 42 -13.54 2.10 -7.08
C GLN A 42 -13.38 0.79 -6.31
N MET A 43 -12.18 0.22 -6.32
CA MET A 43 -11.91 -1.02 -5.61
C MET A 43 -11.98 -0.82 -4.09
N ALA A 44 -11.41 0.25 -3.58
CA ALA A 44 -11.49 0.59 -2.14
C ALA A 44 -12.95 0.70 -1.69
N ALA A 45 -13.78 1.40 -2.46
CA ALA A 45 -15.21 1.53 -2.16
C ALA A 45 -15.91 0.17 -2.14
N SER A 46 -15.60 -0.73 -3.06
CA SER A 46 -16.19 -2.07 -3.11
C SER A 46 -15.78 -2.96 -1.93
N TYR A 47 -14.65 -2.69 -1.30
CA TYR A 47 -14.18 -3.38 -0.10
C TYR A 47 -14.55 -2.65 1.20
N GLY A 48 -15.13 -1.45 1.10
CA GLY A 48 -15.44 -0.64 2.28
C GLY A 48 -14.21 0.01 2.93
N CYS A 49 -13.12 0.16 2.18
CA CYS A 49 -11.90 0.84 2.62
C CYS A 49 -11.92 2.31 2.26
N ASP A 50 -11.22 3.14 3.03
CA ASP A 50 -11.19 4.59 2.85
C ASP A 50 -9.93 5.02 2.08
N VAL A 51 -10.11 5.65 0.93
CA VAL A 51 -9.01 6.37 0.25
C VAL A 51 -8.82 7.70 0.97
N ILE A 52 -7.67 7.85 1.61
CA ILE A 52 -7.36 9.05 2.42
C ILE A 52 -6.88 10.17 1.51
N LYS A 53 -5.95 9.86 0.62
CA LYS A 53 -5.40 10.85 -0.32
C LYS A 53 -4.74 10.20 -1.53
N LYS A 54 -4.66 11.01 -2.59
CA LYS A 54 -3.94 10.70 -3.82
C LYS A 54 -2.70 11.60 -3.87
N LEU A 55 -1.55 11.02 -4.16
CA LEU A 55 -0.24 11.66 -4.09
C LEU A 55 0.51 11.43 -5.42
N GLY A 56 0.13 12.16 -6.49
CA GLY A 56 0.71 11.95 -7.81
C GLY A 56 0.40 10.55 -8.35
N ASP A 57 1.41 9.70 -8.46
CA ASP A 57 1.29 8.31 -8.90
C ASP A 57 1.04 7.33 -7.75
N ALA A 58 0.64 7.82 -6.57
CA ALA A 58 0.43 7.02 -5.37
C ALA A 58 -0.95 7.25 -4.76
N VAL A 59 -1.42 6.28 -3.98
CA VAL A 59 -2.62 6.40 -3.15
C VAL A 59 -2.33 5.90 -1.74
N MET A 60 -2.97 6.52 -0.76
CA MET A 60 -2.98 6.09 0.63
C MET A 60 -4.38 5.64 1.00
N ILE A 61 -4.50 4.40 1.47
CA ILE A 61 -5.79 3.77 1.83
C ILE A 61 -5.71 3.29 3.28
N HIS A 62 -6.80 3.44 4.00
CA HIS A 62 -6.93 3.07 5.40
C HIS A 62 -8.10 2.11 5.62
N ASP A 63 -7.93 1.20 6.57
CA ASP A 63 -8.99 0.41 7.17
C ASP A 63 -8.57 -0.02 8.58
N SER A 64 -9.53 -0.21 9.47
CA SER A 64 -9.29 -0.87 10.76
C SER A 64 -9.14 -2.38 10.63
N ASP A 65 -9.65 -2.98 9.55
CA ASP A 65 -9.52 -4.42 9.25
C ASP A 65 -8.33 -4.66 8.31
N ALA A 66 -7.23 -5.14 8.87
CA ALA A 66 -6.01 -5.43 8.12
C ALA A 66 -6.23 -6.50 7.03
N ALA A 67 -7.04 -7.52 7.30
CA ALA A 67 -7.32 -8.59 6.34
C ALA A 67 -8.07 -8.06 5.12
N ARG A 68 -9.04 -7.17 5.33
CA ARG A 68 -9.77 -6.53 4.25
C ARG A 68 -8.86 -5.64 3.39
N LEU A 69 -7.97 -4.88 4.02
CA LEU A 69 -7.05 -4.02 3.30
C LEU A 69 -6.02 -4.82 2.49
N VAL A 70 -5.51 -5.93 3.04
CA VAL A 70 -4.61 -6.82 2.29
C VAL A 70 -5.34 -7.52 1.14
N ALA A 71 -6.60 -7.92 1.31
CA ALA A 71 -7.42 -8.46 0.22
C ALA A 71 -7.59 -7.46 -0.91
N LEU A 72 -7.81 -6.19 -0.59
CA LEU A 72 -7.84 -5.09 -1.57
C LEU A 72 -6.50 -4.96 -2.30
N ALA A 73 -5.38 -4.98 -1.58
CA ALA A 73 -4.05 -4.90 -2.18
C ALA A 73 -3.78 -6.03 -3.18
N LEU A 74 -4.15 -7.26 -2.83
CA LEU A 74 -4.03 -8.43 -3.70
C LEU A 74 -4.87 -8.28 -4.97
N ARG A 75 -6.06 -7.75 -4.85
CA ARG A 75 -6.95 -7.50 -6.00
C ARG A 75 -6.42 -6.39 -6.90
N LEU A 76 -5.97 -5.28 -6.33
CA LEU A 76 -5.34 -4.19 -7.07
C LEU A 76 -4.16 -4.70 -7.90
N ARG A 77 -3.27 -5.46 -7.28
CA ARG A 77 -2.12 -6.04 -7.97
C ARG A 77 -2.56 -6.90 -9.14
N ARG A 78 -3.50 -7.80 -8.93
CA ARG A 78 -3.97 -8.73 -9.97
C ARG A 78 -4.57 -8.00 -11.16
N GLU A 79 -5.44 -7.02 -10.92
CA GLU A 79 -6.14 -6.32 -11.99
C GLU A 79 -5.22 -5.37 -12.75
N LEU A 80 -4.31 -4.69 -12.07
CA LEU A 80 -3.39 -3.76 -12.72
C LEU A 80 -2.21 -4.45 -13.39
N ALA A 81 -1.78 -5.61 -12.91
CA ALA A 81 -0.78 -6.43 -13.59
C ALA A 81 -1.27 -6.98 -14.94
N ALA A 82 -2.58 -7.08 -15.13
CA ALA A 82 -3.19 -7.49 -16.39
C ALA A 82 -3.30 -6.33 -17.42
N ASP A 83 -3.00 -5.12 -17.02
CA ASP A 83 -3.04 -3.92 -17.86
C ASP A 83 -1.63 -3.59 -18.36
N ASP A 84 -1.36 -3.88 -19.63
CA ASP A 84 -0.03 -3.67 -20.23
C ASP A 84 0.35 -2.18 -20.36
N GLU A 85 -0.61 -1.27 -20.29
CA GLU A 85 -0.38 0.17 -20.37
C GLU A 85 -0.03 0.80 -19.02
N CYS A 86 -0.26 0.07 -17.93
CA CYS A 86 0.01 0.55 -16.57
C CYS A 86 1.35 0.01 -16.07
N PRO A 87 2.26 0.87 -15.56
CA PRO A 87 3.46 0.40 -14.89
C PRO A 87 3.12 -0.52 -13.71
N PRO A 88 4.04 -1.42 -13.32
CA PRO A 88 3.80 -2.29 -12.18
C PRO A 88 3.56 -1.50 -10.89
N LEU A 89 2.75 -2.04 -9.99
CA LEU A 89 2.55 -1.48 -8.66
C LEU A 89 3.61 -2.00 -7.69
N ARG A 90 3.96 -1.15 -6.73
CA ARG A 90 4.55 -1.58 -5.47
C ARG A 90 3.66 -1.13 -4.33
N MET A 91 3.51 -1.99 -3.33
CA MET A 91 2.58 -1.75 -2.23
C MET A 91 3.21 -2.11 -0.90
N GLY A 92 2.88 -1.34 0.14
CA GLY A 92 3.29 -1.60 1.50
C GLY A 92 2.13 -1.43 2.46
N VAL A 93 2.03 -2.33 3.43
CA VAL A 93 0.96 -2.32 4.44
C VAL A 93 1.57 -2.41 5.84
N HIS A 94 1.17 -1.49 6.70
CA HIS A 94 1.61 -1.47 8.09
C HIS A 94 0.44 -1.16 9.01
N SER A 95 0.45 -1.78 10.20
CA SER A 95 -0.61 -1.65 11.19
C SER A 95 -0.04 -1.13 12.51
N GLY A 96 -0.79 -0.26 13.15
CA GLY A 96 -0.43 0.30 14.46
C GLY A 96 -1.29 1.49 14.84
N PRO A 97 -0.90 2.21 15.93
CA PRO A 97 -1.63 3.38 16.37
C PRO A 97 -1.44 4.56 15.42
N ALA A 98 -2.48 5.37 15.26
CA ALA A 98 -2.43 6.60 14.48
C ALA A 98 -3.46 7.59 14.98
N VAL A 99 -3.30 8.85 14.60
CA VAL A 99 -4.16 9.96 15.01
C VAL A 99 -4.76 10.60 13.77
N GLN A 100 -6.08 10.81 13.78
CA GLN A 100 -6.78 11.51 12.71
C GLN A 100 -6.98 12.98 13.06
N ARG A 101 -6.67 13.86 12.11
CA ARG A 101 -6.94 15.31 12.20
C ARG A 101 -7.33 15.81 10.81
N ASP A 102 -8.45 16.54 10.73
CA ASP A 102 -8.93 17.16 9.49
C ASP A 102 -9.03 16.18 8.30
N GLY A 103 -9.47 14.94 8.58
CA GLY A 103 -9.65 13.91 7.56
C GLY A 103 -8.37 13.20 7.12
N ASP A 104 -7.20 13.61 7.59
CA ASP A 104 -5.92 12.95 7.33
C ASP A 104 -5.41 12.21 8.58
N TRP A 105 -4.47 11.27 8.36
CA TRP A 105 -3.90 10.45 9.41
C TRP A 105 -2.42 10.80 9.64
N TYR A 106 -2.03 10.81 10.90
CA TYR A 106 -0.68 11.18 11.35
C TYR A 106 -0.11 10.15 12.31
N GLY A 107 1.19 10.01 12.30
CA GLY A 107 1.93 9.19 13.25
C GLY A 107 2.98 8.30 12.61
N ALA A 108 3.77 7.64 13.45
CA ALA A 108 4.84 6.74 12.99
C ALA A 108 4.30 5.59 12.13
N THR A 109 3.10 5.08 12.42
CA THR A 109 2.47 4.00 11.67
C THR A 109 2.28 4.37 10.20
N VAL A 110 1.80 5.58 9.93
CA VAL A 110 1.62 6.09 8.56
C VAL A 110 2.96 6.20 7.84
N ASN A 111 3.96 6.78 8.52
CA ASN A 111 5.30 6.97 7.95
C ASN A 111 5.98 5.64 7.65
N ILE A 112 5.84 4.66 8.52
CA ILE A 112 6.38 3.31 8.32
C ILE A 112 5.68 2.62 7.14
N ALA A 113 4.35 2.74 7.00
CA ALA A 113 3.63 2.17 5.86
C ALA A 113 4.18 2.68 4.53
N ALA A 114 4.45 3.98 4.42
CA ALA A 114 5.07 4.58 3.24
C ALA A 114 6.47 4.01 2.97
N ARG A 115 7.29 3.82 4.00
CA ARG A 115 8.63 3.21 3.91
C ARG A 115 8.57 1.75 3.46
N VAL A 116 7.61 0.99 3.97
CA VAL A 116 7.39 -0.41 3.56
C VAL A 116 7.04 -0.47 2.08
N ALA A 117 6.19 0.41 1.60
CA ALA A 117 5.86 0.51 0.17
C ALA A 117 7.09 0.84 -0.68
N ASP A 118 7.92 1.78 -0.24
CA ASP A 118 9.15 2.16 -0.95
C ASP A 118 10.16 1.00 -1.05
N ALA A 119 10.12 0.07 -0.10
CA ALA A 119 10.97 -1.10 -0.09
C ALA A 119 10.48 -2.25 -0.98
N ALA A 120 9.23 -2.21 -1.44
CA ALA A 120 8.64 -3.23 -2.28
C ALA A 120 9.18 -3.16 -3.71
N GLY A 121 9.35 -4.33 -4.33
CA GLY A 121 9.66 -4.44 -5.76
C GLY A 121 8.41 -4.36 -6.64
N ALA A 122 8.63 -4.46 -7.94
CA ALA A 122 7.54 -4.45 -8.92
C ALA A 122 6.56 -5.61 -8.66
N ASN A 123 5.28 -5.30 -8.62
CA ASN A 123 4.19 -6.25 -8.33
C ASN A 123 4.33 -6.96 -6.96
N GLU A 124 5.05 -6.36 -6.03
CA GLU A 124 5.21 -6.87 -4.68
C GLU A 124 4.34 -6.13 -3.68
N ILE A 125 3.74 -6.87 -2.77
CA ILE A 125 3.02 -6.35 -1.60
C ILE A 125 3.83 -6.74 -0.38
N LEU A 126 4.43 -5.77 0.29
CA LEU A 126 5.15 -6.00 1.55
C LEU A 126 4.27 -5.67 2.75
N LEU A 127 4.32 -6.53 3.73
CA LEU A 127 3.64 -6.39 5.01
C LEU A 127 4.67 -6.28 6.12
N SER A 128 4.42 -5.43 7.11
CA SER A 128 5.13 -5.48 8.37
C SER A 128 4.67 -6.65 9.23
N LEU A 129 5.45 -6.97 10.28
CA LEU A 129 5.11 -8.03 11.23
C LEU A 129 3.75 -7.81 11.89
N THR A 130 3.43 -6.58 12.30
CA THR A 130 2.15 -6.26 12.95
C THR A 130 0.97 -6.53 12.01
N THR A 131 1.10 -6.21 10.73
CA THR A 131 0.07 -6.51 9.73
C THR A 131 -0.04 -8.02 9.49
N ARG A 132 1.09 -8.70 9.31
CA ARG A 132 1.10 -10.16 9.14
C ARG A 132 0.37 -10.87 10.27
N ASP A 133 0.62 -10.47 11.50
CA ASP A 133 0.02 -11.13 12.67
C ASP A 133 -1.50 -10.89 12.73
N ARG A 134 -1.97 -9.74 12.27
CA ARG A 134 -3.41 -9.43 12.21
C ARG A 134 -4.16 -10.20 11.13
N ILE A 135 -3.47 -10.67 10.09
CA ILE A 135 -4.09 -11.40 8.98
C ILE A 135 -3.81 -12.90 9.01
N ALA A 136 -3.24 -13.44 10.08
CA ALA A 136 -2.80 -14.83 10.17
C ALA A 136 -3.90 -15.87 9.82
N ARG A 137 -5.17 -15.49 9.95
CA ARG A 137 -6.33 -16.36 9.66
C ARG A 137 -7.00 -16.07 8.31
N ALA A 138 -6.45 -15.15 7.52
CA ALA A 138 -7.10 -14.69 6.29
C ALA A 138 -6.82 -15.58 5.07
N GLY A 139 -6.04 -16.64 5.20
CA GLY A 139 -5.73 -17.55 4.08
C GLY A 139 -4.77 -16.97 3.05
N VAL A 140 -4.04 -15.91 3.40
CA VAL A 140 -3.06 -15.27 2.52
C VAL A 140 -1.74 -16.02 2.61
N THR A 141 -1.13 -16.32 1.47
CA THR A 141 0.22 -16.91 1.41
C THR A 141 1.25 -15.83 1.73
N ILE A 142 2.14 -16.12 2.69
CA ILE A 142 3.14 -15.19 3.18
C ILE A 142 4.54 -15.77 2.98
N ALA A 143 5.45 -14.95 2.42
CA ALA A 143 6.87 -15.28 2.29
C ALA A 143 7.70 -14.29 3.11
N ASP A 144 8.63 -14.80 3.90
CA ASP A 144 9.57 -13.98 4.67
C ASP A 144 10.53 -13.26 3.71
N ARG A 145 10.72 -11.96 3.90
CA ARG A 145 11.65 -11.11 3.14
C ARG A 145 12.80 -10.59 3.99
N GLY A 146 12.95 -11.10 5.20
CA GLY A 146 13.99 -10.65 6.14
C GLY A 146 13.66 -9.31 6.79
N ALA A 147 14.61 -8.83 7.59
CA ALA A 147 14.50 -7.55 8.27
C ALA A 147 15.21 -6.46 7.48
N ARG A 148 14.64 -5.27 7.49
CA ARG A 148 15.23 -4.09 6.85
C ARG A 148 15.22 -2.90 7.79
N SER A 149 16.35 -2.16 7.78
CA SER A 149 16.48 -0.91 8.52
C SER A 149 16.01 0.26 7.67
N PHE A 150 15.28 1.19 8.32
CA PHE A 150 14.82 2.41 7.68
C PHE A 150 15.34 3.62 8.43
N LYS A 151 15.64 4.70 7.69
CA LYS A 151 16.06 5.98 8.28
C LYS A 151 14.96 6.49 9.23
N ASN A 152 15.37 6.92 10.44
CA ASN A 152 14.48 7.42 11.48
C ASN A 152 13.50 6.39 12.08
N VAL A 153 13.74 5.11 11.84
CA VAL A 153 13.04 4.01 12.52
C VAL A 153 14.04 3.30 13.41
N THR A 154 13.73 3.20 14.70
CA THR A 154 14.69 2.79 15.75
C THR A 154 15.21 1.37 15.58
N ALA A 155 14.35 0.43 15.16
CA ALA A 155 14.72 -0.98 15.00
C ALA A 155 14.45 -1.46 13.58
N PRO A 156 15.21 -2.46 13.09
CA PRO A 156 14.88 -3.11 11.82
C PRO A 156 13.47 -3.70 11.85
N LEU A 157 12.77 -3.62 10.72
CA LEU A 157 11.43 -4.17 10.55
C LEU A 157 11.50 -5.48 9.79
N ALA A 158 10.91 -6.53 10.34
CA ALA A 158 10.67 -7.76 9.62
C ALA A 158 9.60 -7.53 8.56
N LEU A 159 9.89 -7.91 7.32
CA LEU A 159 9.02 -7.72 6.17
C LEU A 159 8.62 -9.05 5.56
N PHE A 160 7.39 -9.10 5.05
CA PHE A 160 6.78 -10.29 4.47
C PHE A 160 6.10 -9.93 3.16
N ALA A 161 6.24 -10.77 2.15
CA ALA A 161 5.52 -10.60 0.89
C ALA A 161 4.22 -11.38 0.92
N ALA A 162 3.12 -10.73 0.55
CA ALA A 162 1.81 -11.35 0.43
C ALA A 162 1.54 -11.83 -0.99
N ALA A 163 0.98 -13.03 -1.12
CA ALA A 163 0.51 -13.59 -2.38
C ALA A 163 -0.87 -14.23 -2.21
N ALA A 164 -1.63 -14.25 -3.30
CA ALA A 164 -2.93 -14.91 -3.31
C ALA A 164 -2.78 -16.44 -3.23
#